data_878e6846161d08877205789faa98bd05
#
_entry.id   878e6846161d08877205789faa98bd05
#
_cell.length_a   1.000
_cell.length_b   1.000
_cell.length_c   1.000
_cell.angle_alpha   90.00
_cell.angle_beta   90.00
_cell.angle_gamma   90.00
#
_symmetry.space_group_name_H-M   'P 1'
#
loop_
_entity.id
_entity.type
_entity.pdbx_description
1 polymer ?
#
loop_
_entity_poly.entity_id
_entity_poly.type
_entity_poly.pdbx_seq_one_letter_code
_entity_poly.pdbx_strand_id
1 'polypeptide(L)'
;GPVASMPVMEGKAVFYHQLANVSAMPILVDTKEADEFVETIVRIAPTFGGIHLEDISAPECFEIEARLIEALDKPVMHDDVHGTAVVTLAAVLVACRHAGLTLEEEVVGQIGLGAAGFGIAALLVDAGARRVLGSDPNPLSHERAERKGIEVTDMETLMREADVVVATTGRSGLIDPAMVREGQVILALTNPYPEINPDEAVEAGAAFAADGTSVNNVLGYPGIFRGALLSGAEEINLPMKLAAAEKIASLATGSELVPEALDTQVHEQVADAVRDAAIQSGVAHLDRAPMGL
;
A
#
# COMPACT_ATOMS: atom_id res chain seq x y z
N GLY A 1 14.52 9.14 14.60
CA GLY A 1 15.66 8.22 14.70
C GLY A 1 15.22 6.83 15.16
N PRO A 2 16.07 5.79 15.12
CA PRO A 2 15.65 4.39 15.29
C PRO A 2 14.95 4.12 16.62
N VAL A 3 15.37 4.74 17.72
CA VAL A 3 14.73 4.57 19.04
C VAL A 3 13.26 5.03 19.04
N ALA A 4 12.94 6.05 18.26
CA ALA A 4 11.57 6.56 18.16
C ALA A 4 10.65 5.64 17.34
N SER A 5 11.19 4.87 16.41
CA SER A 5 10.45 3.90 15.59
C SER A 5 10.21 2.56 16.30
N MET A 6 10.88 2.28 17.45
CA MET A 6 10.75 1.01 18.16
C MET A 6 9.28 0.64 18.48
N PRO A 7 8.43 1.53 19.03
CA PRO A 7 7.04 1.18 19.33
C PRO A 7 6.23 0.75 18.10
N VAL A 8 6.50 1.35 16.92
CA VAL A 8 5.86 0.98 15.65
C VAL A 8 6.28 -0.44 15.26
N MET A 9 7.58 -0.72 15.30
CA MET A 9 8.13 -2.03 14.93
C MET A 9 7.70 -3.14 15.88
N GLU A 10 7.63 -2.87 17.20
CA GLU A 10 7.08 -3.80 18.18
C GLU A 10 5.59 -4.08 17.93
N GLY A 11 4.81 -3.03 17.62
CA GLY A 11 3.40 -3.17 17.26
C GLY A 11 3.21 -4.06 16.02
N LYS A 12 4.03 -3.86 14.98
CA LYS A 12 3.99 -4.71 13.79
C LYS A 12 4.36 -6.17 14.10
N ALA A 13 5.36 -6.40 14.94
CA ALA A 13 5.71 -7.76 15.37
C ALA A 13 4.56 -8.46 16.12
N VAL A 14 3.84 -7.72 16.97
CA VAL A 14 2.64 -8.23 17.66
C VAL A 14 1.54 -8.60 16.66
N PHE A 15 1.26 -7.75 15.68
CA PHE A 15 0.25 -8.04 14.66
C PHE A 15 0.63 -9.22 13.77
N TYR A 16 1.90 -9.35 13.37
CA TYR A 16 2.38 -10.54 12.67
C TYR A 16 2.08 -11.82 13.45
N HIS A 17 2.37 -11.81 14.74
CA HIS A 17 2.12 -12.98 15.59
C HIS A 17 0.63 -13.26 15.77
N GLN A 18 -0.16 -12.24 16.13
CA GLN A 18 -1.57 -12.42 16.45
C GLN A 18 -2.45 -12.70 15.23
N LEU A 19 -2.18 -12.03 14.11
CA LEU A 19 -3.06 -12.08 12.94
C LEU A 19 -2.61 -13.08 11.88
N ALA A 20 -1.32 -13.38 11.81
CA ALA A 20 -0.76 -14.22 10.77
C ALA A 20 0.04 -15.43 11.28
N ASN A 21 0.16 -15.61 12.59
CA ASN A 21 1.00 -16.65 13.21
C ASN A 21 2.45 -16.64 12.67
N VAL A 22 2.99 -15.45 12.37
CA VAL A 22 4.36 -15.25 11.91
C VAL A 22 5.19 -14.62 13.03
N SER A 23 6.35 -15.20 13.31
CA SER A 23 7.30 -14.61 14.26
C SER A 23 8.10 -13.52 13.59
N ALA A 24 7.96 -12.29 14.05
CA ALA A 24 8.70 -11.13 13.56
C ALA A 24 9.63 -10.58 14.65
N MET A 25 10.80 -10.10 14.26
CA MET A 25 11.79 -9.50 15.14
C MET A 25 12.05 -8.05 14.72
N PRO A 26 11.74 -7.05 15.56
CA PRO A 26 12.09 -5.67 15.31
C PRO A 26 13.62 -5.48 15.28
N ILE A 27 14.12 -4.88 14.19
CA ILE A 27 15.54 -4.52 14.05
C ILE A 27 15.60 -3.07 13.60
N LEU A 28 16.27 -2.24 14.37
CA LEU A 28 16.46 -0.83 14.10
C LEU A 28 17.93 -0.59 13.77
N VAL A 29 18.17 0.00 12.59
CA VAL A 29 19.52 0.29 12.11
C VAL A 29 19.78 1.78 12.23
N ASP A 30 20.78 2.17 13.01
CA ASP A 30 21.16 3.55 13.24
C ASP A 30 22.12 4.05 12.15
N THR A 31 21.59 4.23 10.95
CA THR A 31 22.30 4.83 9.82
C THR A 31 21.36 5.63 8.94
N LYS A 32 21.91 6.59 8.19
CA LYS A 32 21.24 7.30 7.09
C LYS A 32 21.79 6.95 5.73
N GLU A 33 22.85 6.15 5.71
CA GLU A 33 23.54 5.76 4.48
C GLU A 33 22.93 4.48 3.92
N ALA A 34 22.37 4.55 2.71
CA ALA A 34 21.71 3.41 2.06
C ALA A 34 22.64 2.20 1.92
N ASP A 35 23.94 2.43 1.61
CA ASP A 35 24.92 1.36 1.50
C ASP A 35 25.10 0.59 2.80
N GLU A 36 25.26 1.30 3.93
CA GLU A 36 25.41 0.69 5.24
C GLU A 36 24.15 -0.08 5.65
N PHE A 37 22.96 0.49 5.34
CA PHE A 37 21.69 -0.15 5.64
C PHE A 37 21.57 -1.47 4.86
N VAL A 38 21.74 -1.44 3.54
CA VAL A 38 21.64 -2.62 2.67
C VAL A 38 22.66 -3.69 3.10
N GLU A 39 23.93 -3.31 3.33
CA GLU A 39 24.94 -4.24 3.79
C GLU A 39 24.58 -4.91 5.12
N THR A 40 24.05 -4.13 6.07
CA THR A 40 23.61 -4.63 7.37
C THR A 40 22.49 -5.66 7.21
N ILE A 41 21.46 -5.34 6.42
CA ILE A 41 20.33 -6.26 6.21
C ILE A 41 20.78 -7.53 5.49
N VAL A 42 21.60 -7.43 4.45
CA VAL A 42 22.14 -8.61 3.73
C VAL A 42 22.91 -9.55 4.67
N ARG A 43 23.70 -8.99 5.61
CA ARG A 43 24.48 -9.79 6.57
C ARG A 43 23.60 -10.56 7.57
N ILE A 44 22.47 -10.01 7.98
CA ILE A 44 21.56 -10.65 8.95
C ILE A 44 20.46 -11.47 8.26
N ALA A 45 20.21 -11.24 6.97
CA ALA A 45 19.12 -11.87 6.21
C ALA A 45 19.10 -13.42 6.27
N PRO A 46 20.23 -14.17 6.38
CA PRO A 46 20.17 -15.62 6.53
C PRO A 46 19.35 -16.12 7.73
N THR A 47 19.15 -15.26 8.75
CA THR A 47 18.35 -15.59 9.93
C THR A 47 16.83 -15.57 9.67
N PHE A 48 16.38 -14.87 8.63
CA PHE A 48 14.96 -14.54 8.41
C PHE A 48 14.41 -15.16 7.13
N GLY A 49 13.14 -15.50 7.14
CA GLY A 49 12.39 -15.96 5.95
C GLY A 49 11.96 -14.83 5.01
N GLY A 50 11.87 -13.59 5.51
CA GLY A 50 11.52 -12.39 4.75
C GLY A 50 11.96 -11.11 5.45
N ILE A 51 11.97 -10.00 4.74
CA ILE A 51 12.37 -8.68 5.23
C ILE A 51 11.23 -7.68 5.00
N HIS A 52 10.68 -7.17 6.09
CA HIS A 52 9.71 -6.08 6.10
C HIS A 52 10.44 -4.76 6.35
N LEU A 53 10.35 -3.83 5.42
CA LEU A 53 10.90 -2.47 5.55
C LEU A 53 9.82 -1.50 6.01
N GLU A 54 10.20 -0.59 6.91
CA GLU A 54 9.31 0.38 7.53
C GLU A 54 10.03 1.67 7.84
N ASP A 55 9.31 2.80 7.80
CA ASP A 55 9.80 4.13 8.23
C ASP A 55 11.06 4.61 7.49
N ILE A 56 11.30 4.15 6.26
CA ILE A 56 12.37 4.65 5.39
C ILE A 56 11.77 5.70 4.46
N SER A 57 12.32 6.93 4.50
CA SER A 57 11.79 8.04 3.71
C SER A 57 12.05 7.88 2.20
N ALA A 58 11.17 8.47 1.40
CA ALA A 58 11.40 8.61 -0.03
C ALA A 58 12.40 9.78 -0.31
N PRO A 59 13.30 9.66 -1.31
CA PRO A 59 13.35 8.60 -2.31
C PRO A 59 14.15 7.34 -1.93
N GLU A 60 14.89 7.35 -0.83
CA GLU A 60 15.84 6.31 -0.42
C GLU A 60 15.15 4.95 -0.24
N CYS A 61 13.90 4.92 0.23
CA CYS A 61 13.14 3.67 0.43
C CYS A 61 13.06 2.82 -0.85
N PHE A 62 12.91 3.44 -2.01
CA PHE A 62 12.79 2.73 -3.29
C PHE A 62 14.13 2.10 -3.72
N GLU A 63 15.23 2.81 -3.51
CA GLU A 63 16.56 2.30 -3.82
C GLU A 63 16.93 1.14 -2.90
N ILE A 64 16.72 1.32 -1.60
CA ILE A 64 17.03 0.30 -0.59
C ILE A 64 16.24 -0.98 -0.85
N GLU A 65 14.92 -0.86 -1.08
CA GLU A 65 14.07 -2.01 -1.38
C GLU A 65 14.52 -2.75 -2.64
N ALA A 66 14.75 -2.03 -3.75
CA ALA A 66 15.19 -2.63 -5.00
C ALA A 66 16.53 -3.38 -4.86
N ARG A 67 17.48 -2.80 -4.14
CA ARG A 67 18.79 -3.43 -3.89
C ARG A 67 18.68 -4.66 -3.00
N LEU A 68 17.79 -4.66 -2.02
CA LEU A 68 17.56 -5.83 -1.18
C LEU A 68 16.84 -6.94 -1.92
N ILE A 69 15.86 -6.62 -2.79
CA ILE A 69 15.22 -7.60 -3.67
C ILE A 69 16.24 -8.25 -4.59
N GLU A 70 17.16 -7.47 -5.19
CA GLU A 70 18.22 -8.00 -6.06
C GLU A 70 19.22 -8.88 -5.30
N ALA A 71 19.52 -8.55 -4.04
CA ALA A 71 20.55 -9.22 -3.25
C ALA A 71 20.05 -10.47 -2.51
N LEU A 72 18.73 -10.65 -2.35
CA LEU A 72 18.15 -11.66 -1.48
C LEU A 72 17.12 -12.54 -2.20
N ASP A 73 17.29 -13.88 -2.09
CA ASP A 73 16.34 -14.86 -2.61
C ASP A 73 15.19 -15.10 -1.60
N LYS A 74 14.51 -14.03 -1.17
CA LYS A 74 13.41 -14.09 -0.19
C LYS A 74 12.52 -12.86 -0.27
N PRO A 75 11.27 -12.93 0.27
CA PRO A 75 10.35 -11.81 0.27
C PRO A 75 10.96 -10.56 0.94
N VAL A 76 11.00 -9.46 0.20
CA VAL A 76 11.31 -8.12 0.70
C VAL A 76 10.16 -7.20 0.31
N MET A 77 9.65 -6.40 1.22
CA MET A 77 8.59 -5.43 0.93
C MET A 77 8.65 -4.23 1.88
N HIS A 78 8.55 -3.03 1.33
CA HIS A 78 8.38 -1.80 2.10
C HIS A 78 6.88 -1.55 2.33
N ASP A 79 6.44 -1.57 3.58
CA ASP A 79 5.01 -1.51 3.91
C ASP A 79 4.39 -0.14 3.63
N ASP A 80 5.10 0.96 3.93
CA ASP A 80 4.61 2.31 3.62
C ASP A 80 4.39 2.54 2.11
N VAL A 81 5.08 1.78 1.26
CA VAL A 81 4.91 1.84 -0.20
C VAL A 81 3.84 0.84 -0.65
N HIS A 82 4.04 -0.44 -0.36
CA HIS A 82 3.27 -1.53 -0.96
C HIS A 82 2.11 -2.01 -0.10
N GLY A 83 2.27 -2.11 1.23
CA GLY A 83 1.17 -2.48 2.12
C GLY A 83 0.06 -1.45 2.09
N THR A 84 0.42 -0.17 2.20
CA THR A 84 -0.51 0.95 2.04
C THR A 84 -1.18 0.94 0.67
N ALA A 85 -0.41 0.70 -0.41
CA ALA A 85 -0.96 0.64 -1.77
C ALA A 85 -1.99 -0.49 -1.94
N VAL A 86 -1.71 -1.69 -1.42
CA VAL A 86 -2.62 -2.85 -1.50
C VAL A 86 -3.95 -2.57 -0.80
N VAL A 87 -3.91 -2.04 0.41
CA VAL A 87 -5.15 -1.75 1.16
C VAL A 87 -5.90 -0.57 0.55
N THR A 88 -5.19 0.43 0.02
CA THR A 88 -5.82 1.55 -0.69
C THR A 88 -6.47 1.09 -1.99
N LEU A 89 -5.83 0.22 -2.77
CA LEU A 89 -6.45 -0.37 -3.97
C LEU A 89 -7.72 -1.13 -3.60
N ALA A 90 -7.70 -1.92 -2.52
CA ALA A 90 -8.91 -2.61 -2.03
C ALA A 90 -10.03 -1.61 -1.71
N ALA A 91 -9.71 -0.53 -1.00
CA ALA A 91 -10.66 0.53 -0.67
C ALA A 91 -11.21 1.24 -1.92
N VAL A 92 -10.35 1.54 -2.91
CA VAL A 92 -10.75 2.12 -4.20
C VAL A 92 -11.72 1.19 -4.93
N LEU A 93 -11.43 -0.12 -5.02
CA LEU A 93 -12.31 -1.09 -5.67
C LEU A 93 -13.69 -1.16 -5.00
N VAL A 94 -13.74 -1.06 -3.68
CA VAL A 94 -15.01 -1.06 -2.93
C VAL A 94 -15.74 0.27 -3.12
N ALA A 95 -15.04 1.40 -3.04
CA ALA A 95 -15.62 2.73 -3.22
C ALA A 95 -16.20 2.91 -4.65
N CYS A 96 -15.48 2.42 -5.67
CA CYS A 96 -15.99 2.38 -7.05
C CYS A 96 -17.29 1.57 -7.13
N ARG A 97 -17.34 0.38 -6.53
CA ARG A 97 -18.58 -0.43 -6.49
C ARG A 97 -19.76 0.32 -5.83
N HIS A 98 -19.52 1.04 -4.74
CA HIS A 98 -20.55 1.85 -4.07
C HIS A 98 -21.04 3.01 -4.95
N ALA A 99 -20.15 3.61 -5.73
CA ALA A 99 -20.49 4.70 -6.66
C ALA A 99 -21.01 4.21 -8.02
N GLY A 100 -21.03 2.89 -8.27
CA GLY A 100 -21.41 2.32 -9.57
C GLY A 100 -20.35 2.54 -10.66
N LEU A 101 -19.09 2.69 -10.28
CA LEU A 101 -17.93 2.90 -11.15
C LEU A 101 -17.14 1.59 -11.32
N THR A 102 -16.34 1.52 -12.39
CA THR A 102 -15.43 0.41 -12.70
C THR A 102 -14.02 0.96 -12.91
N LEU A 103 -13.05 0.54 -12.12
CA LEU A 103 -11.70 1.11 -12.09
C LEU A 103 -11.08 1.26 -13.49
N GLU A 104 -11.24 0.26 -14.34
CA GLU A 104 -10.67 0.22 -15.70
C GLU A 104 -11.29 1.27 -16.64
N GLU A 105 -12.43 1.84 -16.28
CA GLU A 105 -13.12 2.87 -17.05
C GLU A 105 -12.85 4.29 -16.53
N GLU A 106 -12.23 4.41 -15.34
CA GLU A 106 -12.12 5.67 -14.60
C GLU A 106 -10.74 6.32 -14.69
N VAL A 107 -10.73 7.64 -14.56
CA VAL A 107 -9.51 8.43 -14.31
C VAL A 107 -9.29 8.53 -12.81
N VAL A 108 -8.15 8.04 -12.34
CA VAL A 108 -7.78 8.11 -10.94
C VAL A 108 -6.74 9.21 -10.71
N GLY A 109 -6.98 10.08 -9.74
CA GLY A 109 -6.06 11.13 -9.31
C GLY A 109 -5.39 10.78 -7.98
N GLN A 110 -4.06 10.81 -7.93
CA GLN A 110 -3.27 10.69 -6.71
C GLN A 110 -2.67 12.05 -6.33
N ILE A 111 -3.08 12.62 -5.21
CA ILE A 111 -2.51 13.83 -4.62
C ILE A 111 -1.48 13.44 -3.57
N GLY A 112 -0.22 13.87 -3.78
CA GLY A 112 0.95 13.42 -3.04
C GLY A 112 1.60 12.21 -3.69
N LEU A 113 2.89 12.32 -4.05
CA LEU A 113 3.69 11.27 -4.70
C LEU A 113 4.94 10.90 -3.86
N GLY A 114 4.81 10.99 -2.54
CA GLY A 114 5.78 10.45 -1.59
C GLY A 114 5.81 8.91 -1.62
N ALA A 115 6.33 8.25 -0.58
CA ALA A 115 6.42 6.79 -0.52
C ALA A 115 5.06 6.12 -0.75
N ALA A 116 4.08 6.42 0.09
CA ALA A 116 2.72 5.85 0.00
C ALA A 116 2.02 6.25 -1.31
N GLY A 117 1.97 7.54 -1.63
CA GLY A 117 1.23 8.01 -2.80
C GLY A 117 1.79 7.50 -4.13
N PHE A 118 3.11 7.41 -4.26
CA PHE A 118 3.70 6.76 -5.44
C PHE A 118 3.36 5.28 -5.51
N GLY A 119 3.45 4.55 -4.38
CA GLY A 119 3.08 3.14 -4.32
C GLY A 119 1.62 2.90 -4.73
N ILE A 120 0.70 3.74 -4.24
CA ILE A 120 -0.73 3.69 -4.58
C ILE A 120 -0.93 3.95 -6.08
N ALA A 121 -0.40 5.06 -6.60
CA ALA A 121 -0.55 5.41 -8.01
C ALA A 121 0.05 4.33 -8.94
N ALA A 122 1.21 3.79 -8.59
CA ALA A 122 1.86 2.72 -9.34
C ALA A 122 1.01 1.44 -9.37
N LEU A 123 0.42 1.06 -8.23
CA LEU A 123 -0.44 -0.13 -8.16
C LEU A 123 -1.77 0.08 -8.90
N LEU A 124 -2.31 1.29 -8.91
CA LEU A 124 -3.51 1.64 -9.69
C LEU A 124 -3.27 1.54 -11.22
N VAL A 125 -2.08 1.98 -11.69
CA VAL A 125 -1.66 1.74 -13.09
C VAL A 125 -1.62 0.25 -13.39
N ASP A 126 -0.99 -0.54 -12.51
CA ASP A 126 -0.83 -1.99 -12.68
C ASP A 126 -2.17 -2.74 -12.55
N ALA A 127 -3.12 -2.21 -11.79
CA ALA A 127 -4.47 -2.74 -11.66
C ALA A 127 -5.38 -2.39 -12.86
N GLY A 128 -4.89 -1.62 -13.82
CA GLY A 128 -5.59 -1.34 -15.07
C GLY A 128 -6.51 -0.12 -15.05
N ALA A 129 -6.34 0.83 -14.12
CA ALA A 129 -7.04 2.10 -14.18
C ALA A 129 -6.87 2.76 -15.56
N ARG A 130 -7.94 3.35 -16.12
CA ARG A 130 -7.91 3.94 -17.48
C ARG A 130 -6.81 4.98 -17.65
N ARG A 131 -6.65 5.85 -16.68
CA ARG A 131 -5.58 6.85 -16.57
C ARG A 131 -5.28 7.08 -15.09
N VAL A 132 -4.02 7.32 -14.77
CA VAL A 132 -3.64 7.74 -13.42
C VAL A 132 -2.95 9.10 -13.51
N LEU A 133 -3.54 10.10 -12.88
CA LEU A 133 -3.01 11.44 -12.73
C LEU A 133 -2.28 11.55 -11.39
N GLY A 134 -1.15 12.25 -11.36
CA GLY A 134 -0.39 12.48 -10.15
C GLY A 134 -0.12 13.97 -9.91
N SER A 135 -0.26 14.45 -8.68
CA SER A 135 0.08 15.82 -8.32
C SER A 135 0.94 15.85 -7.06
N ASP A 136 2.11 16.47 -7.14
CA ASP A 136 3.02 16.68 -6.02
C ASP A 136 3.84 17.96 -6.24
N PRO A 137 4.03 18.81 -5.22
CA PRO A 137 4.85 20.00 -5.36
C PRO A 137 6.36 19.73 -5.50
N ASN A 138 6.82 18.50 -5.20
CA ASN A 138 8.23 18.12 -5.30
C ASN A 138 8.56 17.58 -6.71
N PRO A 139 9.35 18.31 -7.52
CA PRO A 139 9.68 17.84 -8.88
C PRO A 139 10.51 16.55 -8.91
N LEU A 140 11.16 16.17 -7.82
CA LEU A 140 11.92 14.92 -7.75
C LEU A 140 11.03 13.66 -7.81
N SER A 141 9.75 13.79 -7.45
CA SER A 141 8.79 12.69 -7.56
C SER A 141 8.25 12.52 -8.99
N HIS A 142 8.29 13.56 -9.81
CA HIS A 142 7.66 13.60 -11.14
C HIS A 142 8.28 12.58 -12.11
N GLU A 143 9.60 12.59 -12.23
CA GLU A 143 10.31 11.69 -13.16
C GLU A 143 10.02 10.21 -12.86
N ARG A 144 9.97 9.84 -11.59
CA ARG A 144 9.61 8.48 -11.17
C ARG A 144 8.17 8.14 -11.53
N ALA A 145 7.25 9.07 -11.29
CA ALA A 145 5.83 8.91 -11.62
C ALA A 145 5.62 8.73 -13.13
N GLU A 146 6.22 9.58 -13.95
CA GLU A 146 6.12 9.52 -15.41
C GLU A 146 6.69 8.21 -15.98
N ARG A 147 7.83 7.73 -15.46
CA ARG A 147 8.41 6.43 -15.85
C ARG A 147 7.46 5.26 -15.56
N LYS A 148 6.60 5.39 -14.55
CA LYS A 148 5.59 4.38 -14.20
C LYS A 148 4.31 4.50 -15.03
N GLY A 149 4.17 5.54 -15.84
CA GLY A 149 2.96 5.79 -16.62
C GLY A 149 1.91 6.63 -15.88
N ILE A 150 2.31 7.32 -14.83
CA ILE A 150 1.47 8.29 -14.11
C ILE A 150 1.63 9.65 -14.78
N GLU A 151 0.53 10.26 -15.21
CA GLU A 151 0.54 11.57 -15.85
C GLU A 151 0.63 12.68 -14.79
N VAL A 152 1.75 13.36 -14.71
CA VAL A 152 1.95 14.44 -13.71
C VAL A 152 1.23 15.72 -14.16
N THR A 153 0.44 16.30 -13.25
CA THR A 153 -0.30 17.54 -13.49
C THR A 153 -0.44 18.36 -12.19
N ASP A 154 -1.00 19.55 -12.29
CA ASP A 154 -1.37 20.34 -11.12
C ASP A 154 -2.64 19.78 -10.43
N MET A 155 -2.80 20.14 -9.16
CA MET A 155 -3.91 19.65 -8.34
C MET A 155 -5.28 20.10 -8.88
N GLU A 156 -5.39 21.31 -9.42
CA GLU A 156 -6.64 21.84 -9.95
C GLU A 156 -7.10 21.05 -11.19
N THR A 157 -6.17 20.76 -12.10
CA THR A 157 -6.43 19.92 -13.27
C THR A 157 -6.76 18.49 -12.84
N LEU A 158 -6.04 17.92 -11.88
CA LEU A 158 -6.33 16.59 -11.35
C LEU A 158 -7.75 16.52 -10.79
N MET A 159 -8.13 17.44 -9.91
CA MET A 159 -9.47 17.49 -9.30
C MET A 159 -10.58 17.66 -10.36
N ARG A 160 -10.31 18.39 -11.44
CA ARG A 160 -11.26 18.58 -12.54
C ARG A 160 -11.44 17.31 -13.39
N GLU A 161 -10.40 16.50 -13.57
CA GLU A 161 -10.42 15.37 -14.51
C GLU A 161 -10.63 14.01 -13.86
N ALA A 162 -10.20 13.83 -12.61
CA ALA A 162 -10.28 12.53 -11.95
C ALA A 162 -11.72 12.19 -11.51
N ASP A 163 -12.10 10.94 -11.70
CA ASP A 163 -13.37 10.38 -11.23
C ASP A 163 -13.21 9.81 -9.80
N VAL A 164 -12.02 9.30 -9.53
CA VAL A 164 -11.61 8.82 -8.19
C VAL A 164 -10.38 9.61 -7.75
N VAL A 165 -10.41 10.21 -6.58
CA VAL A 165 -9.28 10.96 -6.00
C VAL A 165 -8.79 10.26 -4.74
N VAL A 166 -7.50 9.99 -4.68
CA VAL A 166 -6.81 9.51 -3.49
C VAL A 166 -5.80 10.57 -3.06
N ALA A 167 -5.80 10.97 -1.80
CA ALA A 167 -4.88 11.95 -1.26
C ALA A 167 -4.10 11.40 -0.07
N THR A 168 -2.76 11.58 -0.09
CA THR A 168 -1.82 11.13 0.94
C THR A 168 -0.70 12.16 1.11
N THR A 169 -1.08 13.39 1.49
CA THR A 169 -0.18 14.55 1.42
C THR A 169 0.45 14.93 2.75
N GLY A 170 -0.09 14.43 3.85
CA GLY A 170 0.25 14.88 5.19
C GLY A 170 -0.25 16.32 5.50
N ARG A 171 -1.10 16.89 4.65
CA ARG A 171 -1.61 18.27 4.79
C ARG A 171 -3.13 18.28 4.95
N SER A 172 -3.57 18.45 6.19
CA SER A 172 -5.00 18.62 6.50
C SER A 172 -5.60 19.82 5.77
N GLY A 173 -6.85 19.64 5.28
CA GLY A 173 -7.62 20.71 4.66
C GLY A 173 -7.04 21.22 3.33
N LEU A 174 -6.24 20.41 2.63
CA LEU A 174 -5.62 20.82 1.36
C LEU A 174 -6.63 20.92 0.23
N ILE A 175 -7.66 20.06 0.21
CA ILE A 175 -8.69 20.06 -0.82
C ILE A 175 -9.82 21.00 -0.40
N ASP A 176 -10.00 22.09 -1.15
CA ASP A 176 -11.14 22.99 -0.98
C ASP A 176 -12.42 22.26 -1.46
N PRO A 177 -13.52 22.25 -0.68
CA PRO A 177 -14.79 21.71 -1.12
C PRO A 177 -15.28 22.22 -2.49
N ALA A 178 -14.94 23.47 -2.84
CA ALA A 178 -15.26 24.04 -4.16
C ALA A 178 -14.56 23.36 -5.34
N MET A 179 -13.52 22.55 -5.09
CA MET A 179 -12.84 21.76 -6.13
C MET A 179 -13.50 20.39 -6.36
N VAL A 180 -14.41 19.98 -5.48
CA VAL A 180 -15.09 18.68 -5.59
C VAL A 180 -16.10 18.72 -6.73
N ARG A 181 -16.08 17.71 -7.59
CA ARG A 181 -17.06 17.50 -8.67
C ARG A 181 -18.19 16.57 -8.21
N GLU A 182 -19.38 16.81 -8.74
CA GLU A 182 -20.50 15.89 -8.54
C GLU A 182 -20.15 14.48 -9.06
N GLY A 183 -20.43 13.48 -8.25
CA GLY A 183 -20.20 12.07 -8.57
C GLY A 183 -18.78 11.54 -8.31
N GLN A 184 -17.83 12.39 -7.85
CA GLN A 184 -16.48 11.93 -7.52
C GLN A 184 -16.45 10.98 -6.33
N VAL A 185 -15.50 10.06 -6.34
CA VAL A 185 -15.07 9.28 -5.17
C VAL A 185 -13.83 9.95 -4.58
N ILE A 186 -13.82 10.21 -3.27
CA ILE A 186 -12.69 10.88 -2.60
C ILE A 186 -12.22 10.06 -1.39
N LEU A 187 -10.96 9.65 -1.41
CA LEU A 187 -10.28 8.99 -0.30
C LEU A 187 -9.16 9.89 0.21
N ALA A 188 -9.43 10.65 1.27
CA ALA A 188 -8.49 11.60 1.89
C ALA A 188 -7.77 10.92 3.07
N LEU A 189 -6.64 10.27 2.83
CA LEU A 189 -6.07 9.26 3.71
C LEU A 189 -5.05 9.80 4.74
N THR A 190 -4.79 11.11 4.78
CA THR A 190 -3.89 11.69 5.79
C THR A 190 -4.50 11.60 7.19
N ASN A 191 -3.71 11.10 8.13
CA ASN A 191 -4.05 11.02 9.55
C ASN A 191 -3.24 12.02 10.37
N PRO A 192 -3.76 12.59 11.49
CA PRO A 192 -5.11 12.37 12.04
C PRO A 192 -6.19 13.26 11.41
N TYR A 193 -5.83 14.22 10.57
CA TYR A 193 -6.77 15.15 9.93
C TYR A 193 -6.63 15.03 8.41
N PRO A 194 -7.72 14.65 7.69
CA PRO A 194 -7.68 14.40 6.26
C PRO A 194 -7.50 15.68 5.42
N GLU A 195 -7.20 15.54 4.14
CA GLU A 195 -7.11 16.62 3.17
C GLU A 195 -8.44 17.34 2.94
N ILE A 196 -9.55 16.65 3.14
CA ILE A 196 -10.92 17.17 3.20
C ILE A 196 -11.73 16.28 4.14
N ASN A 197 -12.64 16.88 4.91
CA ASN A 197 -13.57 16.10 5.72
C ASN A 197 -14.53 15.33 4.81
N PRO A 198 -14.76 14.02 5.01
CA PRO A 198 -15.67 13.23 4.18
C PRO A 198 -17.08 13.79 4.07
N ASP A 199 -17.65 14.31 5.16
CA ASP A 199 -18.99 14.90 5.15
C ASP A 199 -19.02 16.17 4.28
N GLU A 200 -18.00 17.02 4.37
CA GLU A 200 -17.85 18.22 3.53
C GLU A 200 -17.69 17.85 2.03
N ALA A 201 -16.96 16.78 1.73
CA ALA A 201 -16.81 16.29 0.37
C ALA A 201 -18.15 15.81 -0.21
N VAL A 202 -18.93 15.07 0.58
CA VAL A 202 -20.27 14.60 0.17
C VAL A 202 -21.23 15.78 0.02
N GLU A 203 -21.24 16.74 0.93
CA GLU A 203 -22.04 17.97 0.82
C GLU A 203 -21.67 18.78 -0.43
N ALA A 204 -20.41 18.75 -0.86
CA ALA A 204 -19.93 19.41 -2.08
C ALA A 204 -20.25 18.64 -3.38
N GLY A 205 -20.79 17.41 -3.28
CA GLY A 205 -21.26 16.63 -4.43
C GLY A 205 -20.54 15.33 -4.70
N ALA A 206 -19.57 14.91 -3.85
CA ALA A 206 -18.94 13.60 -3.99
C ALA A 206 -19.99 12.47 -3.83
N ALA A 207 -19.93 11.46 -4.69
CA ALA A 207 -20.79 10.27 -4.58
C ALA A 207 -20.38 9.40 -3.39
N PHE A 208 -19.11 9.44 -3.04
CA PHE A 208 -18.55 8.72 -1.89
C PHE A 208 -17.30 9.44 -1.37
N ALA A 209 -17.15 9.51 -0.06
CA ALA A 209 -15.92 10.01 0.55
C ALA A 209 -15.58 9.24 1.83
N ALA A 210 -14.27 9.05 2.08
CA ALA A 210 -13.76 8.46 3.31
C ALA A 210 -12.38 9.04 3.67
N ASP A 211 -11.99 8.86 4.92
CA ASP A 211 -10.70 9.29 5.45
C ASP A 211 -9.76 8.10 5.77
N GLY A 212 -8.56 8.43 6.26
CA GLY A 212 -7.54 7.46 6.61
C GLY A 212 -7.88 6.55 7.79
N THR A 213 -8.94 6.82 8.55
CA THR A 213 -9.39 5.91 9.61
C THR A 213 -10.07 4.68 9.04
N SER A 214 -10.57 4.78 7.83
CA SER A 214 -11.24 3.70 7.09
C SER A 214 -10.28 2.78 6.33
N VAL A 215 -8.97 3.11 6.27
CA VAL A 215 -7.94 2.36 5.52
C VAL A 215 -6.75 2.09 6.42
N ASN A 216 -6.56 0.83 6.82
CA ASN A 216 -5.48 0.44 7.72
C ASN A 216 -4.55 -0.59 7.07
N ASN A 217 -3.25 -0.28 6.92
CA ASN A 217 -2.24 -1.14 6.31
C ASN A 217 -2.05 -2.49 7.03
N VAL A 218 -2.49 -2.61 8.28
CA VAL A 218 -2.57 -3.88 9.01
C VAL A 218 -3.32 -4.96 8.20
N LEU A 219 -4.30 -4.61 7.40
CA LEU A 219 -5.00 -5.58 6.54
C LEU A 219 -4.13 -6.22 5.45
N GLY A 220 -3.04 -5.57 5.05
CA GLY A 220 -2.16 -6.03 3.97
C GLY A 220 -1.02 -6.92 4.45
N TYR A 221 -0.04 -6.30 5.14
CA TYR A 221 1.28 -6.90 5.33
C TYR A 221 1.30 -8.26 6.06
N PRO A 222 0.50 -8.54 7.09
CA PRO A 222 0.60 -9.84 7.77
C PRO A 222 0.21 -10.99 6.84
N GLY A 223 -0.92 -10.85 6.13
CA GLY A 223 -1.39 -11.84 5.17
C GLY A 223 -0.46 -11.99 3.96
N ILE A 224 0.07 -10.88 3.44
CA ILE A 224 1.01 -10.89 2.30
C ILE A 224 2.28 -11.67 2.66
N PHE A 225 2.93 -11.34 3.78
CA PHE A 225 4.14 -12.07 4.20
C PHE A 225 3.85 -13.53 4.56
N ARG A 226 2.73 -13.82 5.23
CA ARG A 226 2.35 -15.21 5.51
C ARG A 226 2.18 -16.00 4.22
N GLY A 227 1.47 -15.48 3.22
CA GLY A 227 1.29 -16.13 1.92
C GLY A 227 2.61 -16.36 1.17
N ALA A 228 3.49 -15.35 1.18
CA ALA A 228 4.82 -15.46 0.60
C ALA A 228 5.68 -16.54 1.30
N LEU A 229 5.67 -16.58 2.64
CA LEU A 229 6.39 -17.60 3.41
C LEU A 229 5.80 -19.00 3.19
N LEU A 230 4.48 -19.16 3.18
CA LEU A 230 3.81 -20.46 2.95
C LEU A 230 4.08 -21.03 1.56
N SER A 231 4.35 -20.19 0.57
CA SER A 231 4.72 -20.60 -0.79
C SER A 231 6.24 -20.75 -0.96
N GLY A 232 7.06 -20.35 0.02
CA GLY A 232 8.51 -20.28 -0.12
C GLY A 232 8.93 -19.29 -1.21
N ALA A 233 8.12 -18.26 -1.46
CA ALA A 233 8.36 -17.31 -2.54
C ALA A 233 9.70 -16.58 -2.37
N GLU A 234 10.39 -16.32 -3.47
CA GLU A 234 11.64 -15.56 -3.47
C GLU A 234 11.43 -14.05 -3.54
N GLU A 235 10.22 -13.61 -3.90
CA GLU A 235 9.83 -12.19 -3.93
C GLU A 235 8.33 -12.02 -3.64
N ILE A 236 7.91 -10.79 -3.35
CA ILE A 236 6.50 -10.38 -3.34
C ILE A 236 6.24 -9.62 -4.64
N ASN A 237 5.78 -10.34 -5.66
CA ASN A 237 5.57 -9.78 -7.00
C ASN A 237 4.20 -9.09 -7.17
N LEU A 238 3.97 -8.51 -8.35
CA LEU A 238 2.73 -7.80 -8.66
C LEU A 238 1.48 -8.68 -8.56
N PRO A 239 1.43 -9.91 -9.12
CA PRO A 239 0.27 -10.79 -8.96
C PRO A 239 -0.12 -11.05 -7.50
N MET A 240 0.84 -11.19 -6.60
CA MET A 240 0.60 -11.39 -5.17
C MET A 240 -0.03 -10.14 -4.52
N LYS A 241 0.44 -8.94 -4.90
CA LYS A 241 -0.10 -7.65 -4.40
C LYS A 241 -1.53 -7.42 -4.88
N LEU A 242 -1.81 -7.71 -6.16
CA LEU A 242 -3.17 -7.61 -6.72
C LEU A 242 -4.13 -8.62 -6.07
N ALA A 243 -3.70 -9.88 -5.92
CA ALA A 243 -4.49 -10.91 -5.26
C ALA A 243 -4.84 -10.54 -3.80
N ALA A 244 -3.90 -9.92 -3.07
CA ALA A 244 -4.16 -9.40 -1.73
C ALA A 244 -5.22 -8.30 -1.75
N ALA A 245 -5.09 -7.29 -2.62
CA ALA A 245 -6.03 -6.19 -2.73
C ALA A 245 -7.44 -6.66 -3.12
N GLU A 246 -7.56 -7.51 -4.12
CA GLU A 246 -8.82 -8.11 -4.57
C GLU A 246 -9.48 -8.93 -3.46
N LYS A 247 -8.70 -9.73 -2.72
CA LYS A 247 -9.20 -10.52 -1.60
C LYS A 247 -9.73 -9.60 -0.51
N ILE A 248 -8.98 -8.60 -0.07
CA ILE A 248 -9.43 -7.63 0.94
C ILE A 248 -10.74 -6.96 0.47
N ALA A 249 -10.79 -6.48 -0.77
CA ALA A 249 -11.98 -5.86 -1.35
C ALA A 249 -13.19 -6.81 -1.41
N SER A 250 -12.97 -8.11 -1.62
CA SER A 250 -14.04 -9.11 -1.66
C SER A 250 -14.63 -9.43 -0.29
N LEU A 251 -13.89 -9.15 0.78
CA LEU A 251 -14.30 -9.42 2.16
C LEU A 251 -15.00 -8.22 2.82
N ALA A 252 -14.94 -7.04 2.21
CA ALA A 252 -15.67 -5.87 2.68
C ALA A 252 -17.20 -6.10 2.56
N THR A 253 -17.94 -5.74 3.60
CA THR A 253 -19.38 -5.97 3.68
C THR A 253 -20.16 -4.68 3.95
N GLY A 254 -21.38 -4.62 3.46
CA GLY A 254 -22.28 -3.48 3.68
C GLY A 254 -21.71 -2.17 3.15
N SER A 255 -21.58 -1.16 4.01
CA SER A 255 -21.02 0.16 3.67
C SER A 255 -19.54 0.32 4.00
N GLU A 256 -18.89 -0.73 4.50
CA GLU A 256 -17.47 -0.70 4.85
C GLU A 256 -16.60 -0.70 3.60
N LEU A 257 -15.50 0.07 3.63
CA LEU A 257 -14.51 0.09 2.54
C LEU A 257 -13.56 -1.10 2.59
N VAL A 258 -13.29 -1.59 3.77
CA VAL A 258 -12.38 -2.72 4.02
C VAL A 258 -12.96 -3.55 5.17
N PRO A 259 -12.62 -4.84 5.26
CA PRO A 259 -13.10 -5.69 6.36
C PRO A 259 -12.45 -5.30 7.70
N GLU A 260 -12.97 -5.88 8.80
CA GLU A 260 -12.42 -5.68 10.13
C GLU A 260 -10.93 -6.06 10.20
N ALA A 261 -10.08 -5.09 10.54
CA ALA A 261 -8.62 -5.21 10.44
C ALA A 261 -8.01 -6.23 11.41
N LEU A 262 -8.67 -6.52 12.52
CA LEU A 262 -8.19 -7.46 13.55
C LEU A 262 -8.80 -8.86 13.43
N ASP A 263 -9.62 -9.11 12.42
CA ASP A 263 -10.17 -10.45 12.17
C ASP A 263 -9.10 -11.36 11.54
N THR A 264 -8.69 -12.39 12.30
CA THR A 264 -7.69 -13.37 11.86
C THR A 264 -8.11 -14.13 10.61
N GLN A 265 -9.41 -14.33 10.38
CA GLN A 265 -9.92 -15.00 9.18
C GLN A 265 -9.68 -14.19 7.91
N VAL A 266 -9.71 -12.87 8.01
CA VAL A 266 -9.35 -11.98 6.91
C VAL A 266 -7.90 -12.22 6.50
N HIS A 267 -6.98 -12.22 7.47
CA HIS A 267 -5.56 -12.42 7.21
C HIS A 267 -5.23 -13.83 6.65
N GLU A 268 -5.94 -14.85 7.12
CA GLU A 268 -5.82 -16.21 6.57
C GLU A 268 -6.23 -16.26 5.10
N GLN A 269 -7.37 -15.66 4.75
CA GLN A 269 -7.85 -15.63 3.37
C GLN A 269 -6.96 -14.78 2.45
N VAL A 270 -6.39 -13.67 2.95
CA VAL A 270 -5.40 -12.89 2.21
C VAL A 270 -4.14 -13.71 1.99
N ALA A 271 -3.65 -14.42 3.01
CA ALA A 271 -2.47 -15.28 2.89
C ALA A 271 -2.66 -16.40 1.87
N ASP A 272 -3.84 -17.04 1.86
CA ASP A 272 -4.17 -18.06 0.87
C ASP A 272 -4.18 -17.50 -0.55
N ALA A 273 -4.80 -16.34 -0.76
CA ALA A 273 -4.83 -15.69 -2.08
C ALA A 273 -3.42 -15.32 -2.57
N VAL A 274 -2.58 -14.80 -1.68
CA VAL A 274 -1.18 -14.44 -1.99
C VAL A 274 -0.34 -15.69 -2.29
N ARG A 275 -0.49 -16.76 -1.51
CA ARG A 275 0.19 -18.05 -1.76
C ARG A 275 -0.17 -18.60 -3.14
N ASP A 276 -1.46 -18.61 -3.45
CA ASP A 276 -1.95 -19.16 -4.72
C ASP A 276 -1.44 -18.30 -5.91
N ALA A 277 -1.40 -16.99 -5.76
CA ALA A 277 -0.82 -16.06 -6.74
C ALA A 277 0.70 -16.28 -6.93
N ALA A 278 1.44 -16.53 -5.84
CA ALA A 278 2.87 -16.85 -5.91
C ALA A 278 3.12 -18.16 -6.71
N ILE A 279 2.30 -19.18 -6.47
CA ILE A 279 2.37 -20.46 -7.21
C ILE A 279 2.05 -20.24 -8.69
N GLN A 280 0.98 -19.51 -9.00
CA GLN A 280 0.54 -19.25 -10.38
C GLN A 280 1.51 -18.40 -11.17
N SER A 281 2.17 -17.46 -10.52
CA SER A 281 3.17 -16.57 -11.15
C SER A 281 4.58 -17.16 -11.20
N GLY A 282 4.79 -18.34 -10.62
CA GLY A 282 6.04 -19.10 -10.76
C GLY A 282 7.17 -18.67 -9.84
N VAL A 283 6.90 -17.86 -8.80
CA VAL A 283 7.90 -17.41 -7.82
C VAL A 283 7.92 -18.27 -6.55
N ALA A 284 7.08 -19.29 -6.48
CA ALA A 284 6.97 -20.18 -5.34
C ALA A 284 8.01 -21.29 -5.36
N HIS A 285 8.60 -21.59 -4.19
CA HIS A 285 9.53 -22.70 -3.95
C HIS A 285 9.05 -23.52 -2.74
N LEU A 286 8.12 -24.43 -2.96
CA LEU A 286 7.45 -25.15 -1.88
C LEU A 286 8.41 -26.00 -1.01
N ASP A 287 9.57 -26.35 -1.52
CA ASP A 287 10.65 -27.03 -0.79
C ASP A 287 11.35 -26.10 0.22
N ARG A 288 11.20 -24.79 0.06
CA ARG A 288 11.72 -23.75 0.99
C ARG A 288 10.66 -23.29 2.00
N ALA A 289 9.39 -23.68 1.82
CA ALA A 289 8.32 -23.30 2.73
C ALA A 289 8.57 -23.85 4.14
N PRO A 290 8.44 -23.04 5.20
CA PRO A 290 8.64 -23.53 6.56
C PRO A 290 7.58 -24.55 6.94
N MET A 291 8.00 -25.66 7.54
CA MET A 291 7.06 -26.63 8.10
C MET A 291 6.42 -26.08 9.36
N GLY A 292 5.11 -25.86 9.35
CA GLY A 292 4.32 -25.54 10.54
C GLY A 292 4.04 -24.05 10.78
N LEU A 293 3.96 -23.24 9.73
CA LEU A 293 3.30 -21.92 9.81
C LEU A 293 1.79 -22.06 9.89
#